data_020766b4168e73d954e355777202b086
#
_entry.id   020766b4168e73d954e355777202b086
#
_cell.length_a   1.000
_cell.length_b   1.000
_cell.length_c   1.000
_cell.angle_alpha   90.00
_cell.angle_beta   90.00
_cell.angle_gamma   90.00
#
_symmetry.space_group_name_H-M   'P 1'
#
loop_
_entity.id
_entity.type
_entity.pdbx_description
1 polymer ?
#
loop_
_entity_poly.entity_id
_entity_poly.type
_entity_poly.pdbx_seq_one_letter_code
_entity_poly.pdbx_strand_id
1 'polypeptide(L)'
;MGPTCEVLLISNDRPTLDAIDAVLASVADQIDRTRKGRVWDIWIHGRPVHVHVDDSQPVVTLSAGCNNHEDAVILHELAAGIVHAVGGIFSEPEK
;
A
#
# COMPACT_ATOMS: atom_id res chain seq x y z
N MET A 1 -9.82 0.30 15.10
CA MET A 1 -8.89 0.69 14.01
C MET A 1 -8.03 -0.49 13.61
N GLY A 2 -7.85 -0.67 12.30
CA GLY A 2 -6.99 -1.74 11.81
C GLY A 2 -5.52 -1.33 11.82
N PRO A 3 -4.63 -2.26 11.51
CA PRO A 3 -3.19 -1.97 11.42
C PRO A 3 -2.89 -1.03 10.25
N THR A 4 -1.80 -0.29 10.37
CA THR A 4 -1.29 0.59 9.32
C THR A 4 0.20 0.37 9.14
N CYS A 5 0.66 0.58 7.90
CA CYS A 5 2.08 0.55 7.56
C CYS A 5 2.40 1.76 6.69
N GLU A 6 3.63 2.22 6.74
CA GLU A 6 4.10 3.26 5.85
C GLU A 6 5.36 2.82 5.13
N VAL A 7 5.50 3.27 3.88
CA VAL A 7 6.72 3.09 3.10
C VAL A 7 7.20 4.47 2.66
N LEU A 8 8.45 4.78 2.98
CA LEU A 8 9.08 6.00 2.52
C LEU A 8 9.64 5.75 1.12
N LEU A 9 9.13 6.46 0.15
CA LEU A 9 9.49 6.29 -1.26
C LEU A 9 10.66 7.18 -1.63
N ILE A 10 11.35 6.85 -2.73
CA ILE A 10 12.38 7.71 -3.29
C ILE A 10 11.74 8.91 -3.98
N SER A 11 10.60 8.67 -4.65
CA SER A 11 9.82 9.74 -5.27
C SER A 11 8.35 9.33 -5.32
N ASN A 12 7.47 10.28 -5.66
CA ASN A 12 6.05 10.00 -5.88
C ASN A 12 5.62 10.41 -7.30
N ASP A 13 6.53 10.33 -8.25
CA ASP A 13 6.24 10.64 -9.64
C ASP A 13 5.40 9.55 -10.30
N ARG A 14 4.96 9.81 -11.55
CA ARG A 14 4.09 8.88 -12.27
C ARG A 14 4.69 7.48 -12.43
N PRO A 15 5.96 7.31 -12.80
CA PRO A 15 6.54 5.96 -12.88
C PRO A 15 6.47 5.19 -11.56
N THR A 16 6.69 5.87 -10.43
CA THR A 16 6.59 5.25 -9.11
C THR A 16 5.16 4.83 -8.82
N LEU A 17 4.18 5.70 -9.10
CA LEU A 17 2.77 5.39 -8.91
C LEU A 17 2.34 4.20 -9.78
N ASP A 18 2.81 4.15 -11.01
CA ASP A 18 2.49 3.05 -11.93
C ASP A 18 3.09 1.73 -11.43
N ALA A 19 4.29 1.77 -10.88
CA ALA A 19 4.92 0.58 -10.31
C ALA A 19 4.16 0.07 -9.08
N ILE A 20 3.70 0.97 -8.22
CA ILE A 20 2.88 0.61 -7.07
C ILE A 20 1.56 -0.02 -7.56
N ASP A 21 0.92 0.60 -8.56
CA ASP A 21 -0.31 0.06 -9.14
C ASP A 21 -0.11 -1.37 -9.65
N ALA A 22 0.99 -1.63 -10.32
CA ALA A 22 1.29 -2.96 -10.83
C ALA A 22 1.46 -3.99 -9.71
N VAL A 23 2.12 -3.62 -8.61
CA VAL A 23 2.26 -4.49 -7.45
C VAL A 23 0.90 -4.82 -6.85
N LEU A 24 0.07 -3.80 -6.65
CA LEU A 24 -1.25 -3.99 -6.05
C LEU A 24 -2.14 -4.84 -6.96
N ALA A 25 -2.13 -4.56 -8.26
CA ALA A 25 -2.94 -5.31 -9.22
C ALA A 25 -2.52 -6.78 -9.30
N SER A 26 -1.26 -7.09 -9.06
CA SER A 26 -0.75 -8.46 -9.14
C SER A 26 -1.24 -9.34 -7.97
N VAL A 27 -1.61 -8.75 -6.85
CA VAL A 27 -2.01 -9.51 -5.64
C VAL A 27 -3.47 -9.32 -5.27
N ALA A 28 -4.13 -8.27 -5.77
CA ALA A 28 -5.51 -7.97 -5.41
C ALA A 28 -6.50 -8.80 -6.22
N ASP A 29 -7.55 -9.26 -5.56
CA ASP A 29 -8.68 -9.91 -6.23
C ASP A 29 -9.55 -8.86 -6.92
N GLN A 30 -9.61 -7.66 -6.35
CA GLN A 30 -10.35 -6.54 -6.87
C GLN A 30 -9.59 -5.26 -6.52
N ILE A 31 -9.63 -4.28 -7.42
CA ILE A 31 -8.91 -3.02 -7.21
C ILE A 31 -9.75 -1.85 -7.74
N ASP A 32 -9.92 -0.83 -6.90
CA ASP A 32 -10.51 0.44 -7.27
C ASP A 32 -9.46 1.53 -7.16
N ARG A 33 -9.38 2.37 -8.19
CA ARG A 33 -8.39 3.45 -8.26
C ARG A 33 -9.10 4.78 -8.20
N THR A 34 -8.59 5.69 -7.36
CA THR A 34 -9.15 7.04 -7.22
C THR A 34 -8.02 8.05 -7.11
N ARG A 35 -8.39 9.34 -7.10
CA ARG A 35 -7.46 10.46 -6.95
C ARG A 35 -6.30 10.41 -7.93
N LYS A 36 -6.61 10.18 -9.21
CA LYS A 36 -5.63 10.17 -10.29
C LYS A 36 -4.53 9.12 -10.08
N GLY A 37 -4.90 8.00 -9.48
CA GLY A 37 -3.98 6.90 -9.24
C GLY A 37 -3.12 7.04 -8.00
N ARG A 38 -3.52 7.88 -7.04
CA ARG A 38 -2.82 8.04 -5.77
C ARG A 38 -3.50 7.31 -4.62
N VAL A 39 -4.72 6.84 -4.81
CA VAL A 39 -5.48 6.12 -3.80
C VAL A 39 -6.02 4.84 -4.42
N TRP A 40 -5.83 3.74 -3.72
CA TRP A 40 -6.34 2.43 -4.14
C TRP A 40 -7.12 1.81 -2.99
N ASP A 41 -8.30 1.29 -3.32
CA ASP A 41 -9.03 0.40 -2.42
C ASP A 41 -8.97 -0.97 -3.05
N ILE A 42 -8.32 -1.92 -2.37
CA ILE A 42 -8.13 -3.25 -2.89
C ILE A 42 -8.69 -4.30 -1.93
N TRP A 43 -8.97 -5.47 -2.46
CA TRP A 43 -9.42 -6.61 -1.67
C TRP A 43 -8.47 -7.77 -1.93
N ILE A 44 -7.96 -8.35 -0.85
CA ILE A 44 -7.07 -9.51 -0.90
C ILE A 44 -7.71 -10.60 -0.05
N HIS A 45 -8.07 -11.71 -0.68
CA HIS A 45 -8.79 -12.81 -0.02
C HIS A 45 -10.06 -12.29 0.69
N GLY A 46 -10.76 -11.35 0.05
CA GLY A 46 -11.97 -10.76 0.59
C GLY A 46 -11.75 -9.71 1.68
N ARG A 47 -10.51 -9.37 1.98
CA ARG A 47 -10.17 -8.39 3.03
C ARG A 47 -9.86 -7.04 2.41
N PRO A 48 -10.50 -5.97 2.88
CA PRO A 48 -10.25 -4.63 2.32
C PRO A 48 -8.92 -4.05 2.81
N VAL A 49 -8.19 -3.44 1.89
CA VAL A 49 -6.95 -2.72 2.20
C VAL A 49 -6.99 -1.38 1.47
N HIS A 50 -6.69 -0.31 2.20
CA HIS A 50 -6.62 1.03 1.64
C HIS A 50 -5.16 1.44 1.47
N VAL A 51 -4.82 1.94 0.28
CA VAL A 51 -3.45 2.38 -0.02
C VAL A 51 -3.51 3.82 -0.53
N HIS A 52 -2.68 4.67 0.03
CA HIS A 52 -2.67 6.10 -0.31
C HIS A 52 -1.24 6.61 -0.42
N VAL A 53 -0.94 7.28 -1.53
CA VAL A 53 0.33 8.00 -1.71
C VAL A 53 0.08 9.48 -1.47
N ASP A 54 0.85 10.07 -0.56
CA ASP A 54 0.71 11.48 -0.22
C ASP A 54 1.00 12.37 -1.43
N ASP A 55 0.24 13.47 -1.56
CA ASP A 55 0.38 14.39 -2.68
C ASP A 55 1.67 15.22 -2.60
N SER A 56 2.13 15.53 -1.40
CA SER A 56 3.25 16.44 -1.19
C SER A 56 4.54 15.74 -0.78
N GLN A 57 4.46 14.51 -0.28
CA GLN A 57 5.63 13.76 0.19
C GLN A 57 5.65 12.37 -0.40
N PRO A 58 6.85 11.80 -0.62
CA PRO A 58 6.94 10.44 -1.18
C PRO A 58 6.72 9.39 -0.08
N VAL A 59 5.51 9.31 0.41
CA VAL A 59 5.12 8.36 1.45
C VAL A 59 3.85 7.64 0.99
N VAL A 60 3.86 6.32 1.09
CA VAL A 60 2.66 5.52 0.88
C VAL A 60 2.20 4.95 2.21
N THR A 61 0.91 5.09 2.50
CA THR A 61 0.29 4.56 3.70
C THR A 61 -0.65 3.42 3.32
N LEU A 62 -0.51 2.29 4.00
CA LEU A 62 -1.38 1.14 3.82
C LEU A 62 -2.14 0.90 5.12
N SER A 63 -3.44 0.66 5.02
CA SER A 63 -4.25 0.37 6.20
C SER A 63 -5.26 -0.75 5.90
N ALA A 64 -5.54 -1.57 6.90
CA ALA A 64 -6.50 -2.66 6.80
C ALA A 64 -7.71 -2.37 7.67
N GLY A 65 -8.82 -3.06 7.40
CA GLY A 65 -10.08 -2.80 8.07
C GLY A 65 -10.20 -3.41 9.45
N CYS A 66 -9.46 -4.47 9.74
CA CYS A 66 -9.56 -5.18 11.00
C CYS A 66 -8.21 -5.27 11.70
N ASN A 67 -8.23 -5.23 13.02
CA ASN A 67 -7.02 -5.30 13.82
C ASN A 67 -6.75 -6.75 14.21
N ASN A 68 -6.31 -7.57 13.24
CA ASN A 68 -5.96 -8.96 13.49
C ASN A 68 -4.64 -9.31 12.82
N HIS A 69 -4.12 -10.49 13.17
CA HIS A 69 -2.82 -10.93 12.69
C HIS A 69 -2.77 -11.10 11.16
N GLU A 70 -3.84 -11.62 10.57
CA GLU A 70 -3.88 -11.85 9.12
C GLU A 70 -3.80 -10.55 8.34
N ASP A 71 -4.51 -9.51 8.79
CA ASP A 71 -4.46 -8.21 8.15
C ASP A 71 -3.08 -7.58 8.29
N ALA A 72 -2.44 -7.73 9.44
CA ALA A 72 -1.08 -7.23 9.64
C ALA A 72 -0.09 -7.92 8.70
N VAL A 73 -0.21 -9.23 8.52
CA VAL A 73 0.64 -9.99 7.60
C VAL A 73 0.45 -9.52 6.17
N ILE A 74 -0.81 -9.31 5.75
CA ILE A 74 -1.11 -8.81 4.41
C ILE A 74 -0.48 -7.44 4.16
N LEU A 75 -0.61 -6.52 5.10
CA LEU A 75 0.00 -5.20 4.98
C LEU A 75 1.51 -5.28 4.89
N HIS A 76 2.12 -6.14 5.71
CA HIS A 76 3.56 -6.32 5.71
C HIS A 76 4.06 -6.84 4.37
N GLU A 77 3.37 -7.82 3.81
CA GLU A 77 3.73 -8.38 2.51
C GLU A 77 3.56 -7.38 1.38
N LEU A 78 2.47 -6.58 1.42
CA LEU A 78 2.26 -5.53 0.44
C LEU A 78 3.36 -4.47 0.52
N ALA A 79 3.70 -4.03 1.72
CA ALA A 79 4.75 -3.03 1.91
C ALA A 79 6.09 -3.55 1.40
N ALA A 80 6.41 -4.81 1.70
CA ALA A 80 7.65 -5.42 1.21
C ALA A 80 7.67 -5.49 -0.32
N GLY A 81 6.54 -5.83 -0.95
CA GLY A 81 6.42 -5.86 -2.40
C GLY A 81 6.63 -4.48 -3.03
N ILE A 82 6.06 -3.44 -2.42
CA ILE A 82 6.24 -2.06 -2.88
C ILE A 82 7.70 -1.64 -2.76
N VAL A 83 8.33 -1.91 -1.62
CA VAL A 83 9.76 -1.60 -1.41
C VAL A 83 10.62 -2.30 -2.47
N HIS A 84 10.34 -3.56 -2.74
CA HIS A 84 11.07 -4.32 -3.74
C HIS A 84 10.92 -3.71 -5.14
N ALA A 85 9.74 -3.24 -5.47
CA ALA A 85 9.44 -2.71 -6.81
C ALA A 85 9.96 -1.29 -7.00
N VAL A 86 9.88 -0.42 -5.99
CA VAL A 86 10.19 1.01 -6.14
C VAL A 86 11.40 1.47 -5.31
N GLY A 87 11.96 0.61 -4.48
CA GLY A 87 13.17 0.93 -3.74
C GLY A 87 12.99 1.83 -2.53
N GLY A 88 11.81 1.84 -1.92
CA GLY A 88 11.56 2.63 -0.72
C GLY A 88 12.12 2.00 0.56
N ILE A 89 11.83 2.64 1.68
CA ILE A 89 12.19 2.17 3.01
C ILE A 89 10.91 1.81 3.75
N PHE A 90 10.81 0.56 4.18
CA PHE A 90 9.67 0.09 4.96
C PHE A 90 9.76 0.61 6.39
N SER A 91 8.66 1.19 6.86
CA SER A 91 8.54 1.64 8.25
C SER A 91 7.46 0.79 8.91
N GLU A 92 7.86 0.04 9.94
CA GLU A 92 6.91 -0.79 10.66
C GLU A 92 5.93 0.08 11.46
N PRO A 93 4.67 -0.36 11.59
CA PRO A 93 3.71 0.39 12.39
C PRO A 93 4.14 0.40 13.85
N GLU A 94 3.93 1.52 14.50
CA GLU A 94 4.18 1.62 15.93
C GLU A 94 3.16 0.80 16.69
N LYS A 95 3.61 0.19 17.74
CA LYS A 95 2.75 -0.58 18.62
C LYS A 95 1.98 0.30 19.56
#